data_c799ea4c41727dc8762a9f7b4270619c
#
_entry.id   c799ea4c41727dc8762a9f7b4270619c
#
_cell.length_a   1.000
_cell.length_b   1.000
_cell.length_c   1.000
_cell.angle_alpha   90.00
_cell.angle_beta   90.00
_cell.angle_gamma   90.00
#
_symmetry.space_group_name_H-M   'P 1'
#
loop_
_entity.id
_entity.type
_entity.pdbx_description
1 polymer ?
#
loop_
_entity_poly.entity_id
_entity_poly.type
_entity_poly.pdbx_seq_one_letter_code
_entity_poly.pdbx_strand_id
1 'polypeptide(L)'
;MKLPQKIAKEAIISFLSMGLGSGFRYLFVLILARWVGPAYLGVYSLANAIMRLAEVVGKAGLDNGVIKYVSENFGKNMQKDGKDIIFSAIKMGFILSIFSLIILILISNWLVYDIFDEGELLKQVLIINACALPFSVTMIIIASATQSFKLLKYKSFVINIFVPIISLLSILIGLQISKEVAISIPILFSSIAGCSLITFYLFTLLKNKISIKDKINFMEIKSSKYRLDLLRFSYPLMFVTIIGTAMHWMDIYMLGFFFDNTTVGMYHPPARTAGLMRMILIAFMGIFSPILSELFSKNDNQGMKNLYHLVVRWIMTIALPLFLLIILFPKKVMFLFGPEYQESHLVLSILTTSVLIQTFIGISGPTLTMTGYPKINFINSVIVLLINFILNITLIPLHAGLGAASATLISMLFLGLIRSIEVWYILKLQPLSLKLIKPIFASIIVLILMISVKSLIMPFHTIISLLIASILIGITYIILLWLLGFDNDDKQVISALKIMVIKDK
;
A
#
# COMPACT_ATOMS: atom_id res chain seq x y z
N MET A 1 2.86 4.29 -31.22
CA MET A 1 3.04 3.21 -30.23
C MET A 1 1.79 2.33 -30.23
N LYS A 2 1.89 1.02 -30.46
CA LYS A 2 0.75 0.09 -30.43
C LYS A 2 0.17 0.04 -29.01
N LEU A 3 -1.14 -0.17 -28.86
CA LEU A 3 -1.84 -0.15 -27.56
C LEU A 3 -1.15 -1.02 -26.48
N PRO A 4 -0.70 -2.26 -26.75
CA PRO A 4 0.00 -3.10 -25.78
C PRO A 4 1.32 -2.47 -25.29
N GLN A 5 2.10 -1.86 -26.17
CA GLN A 5 3.36 -1.20 -25.78
C GLN A 5 3.13 0.03 -24.87
N LYS A 6 2.05 0.78 -25.10
CA LYS A 6 1.69 1.91 -24.24
C LYS A 6 1.28 1.42 -22.85
N ILE A 7 0.47 0.36 -22.77
CA ILE A 7 0.03 -0.24 -21.50
C ILE A 7 1.24 -0.75 -20.71
N ALA A 8 2.15 -1.48 -21.35
CA ALA A 8 3.36 -1.99 -20.71
C ALA A 8 4.25 -0.86 -20.16
N LYS A 9 4.46 0.21 -20.93
CA LYS A 9 5.24 1.37 -20.49
C LYS A 9 4.62 2.05 -19.26
N GLU A 10 3.32 2.32 -19.27
CA GLU A 10 2.63 2.95 -18.14
C GLU A 10 2.63 2.05 -16.89
N ALA A 11 2.53 0.74 -17.06
CA ALA A 11 2.61 -0.23 -15.96
C ALA A 11 4.01 -0.25 -15.33
N ILE A 12 5.08 -0.25 -16.12
CA ILE A 12 6.47 -0.19 -15.63
C ILE A 12 6.71 1.12 -14.86
N ILE A 13 6.28 2.26 -15.41
CA ILE A 13 6.41 3.56 -14.75
C ILE A 13 5.66 3.56 -13.41
N SER A 14 4.44 3.01 -13.38
CA SER A 14 3.65 2.92 -12.16
C SER A 14 4.35 2.02 -11.12
N PHE A 15 4.89 0.88 -11.54
CA PHE A 15 5.59 -0.04 -10.68
C PHE A 15 6.86 0.56 -10.07
N LEU A 16 7.73 1.15 -10.90
CA LEU A 16 8.95 1.81 -10.42
C LEU A 16 8.64 2.97 -9.48
N SER A 17 7.61 3.78 -9.80
CA SER A 17 7.21 4.88 -8.93
C SER A 17 6.63 4.40 -7.60
N MET A 18 5.91 3.27 -7.56
CA MET A 18 5.44 2.66 -6.30
C MET A 18 6.61 2.19 -5.44
N GLY A 19 7.62 1.55 -6.04
CA GLY A 19 8.82 1.10 -5.36
C GLY A 19 9.58 2.26 -4.72
N LEU A 20 9.92 3.27 -5.52
CA LEU A 20 10.59 4.49 -5.05
C LEU A 20 9.77 5.21 -3.98
N GLY A 21 8.47 5.35 -4.19
CA GLY A 21 7.57 6.02 -3.25
C GLY A 21 7.47 5.31 -1.90
N SER A 22 7.52 3.98 -1.89
CA SER A 22 7.54 3.22 -0.64
C SER A 22 8.88 3.35 0.08
N GLY A 23 9.98 3.43 -0.68
CA GLY A 23 11.30 3.76 -0.13
C GLY A 23 11.30 5.13 0.56
N PHE A 24 10.79 6.17 -0.10
CA PHE A 24 10.68 7.51 0.51
C PHE A 24 9.76 7.53 1.74
N ARG A 25 8.63 6.84 1.70
CA ARG A 25 7.74 6.72 2.88
C ARG A 25 8.40 5.94 4.02
N TYR A 26 9.21 4.94 3.72
CA TYR A 26 9.98 4.22 4.73
C TYR A 26 11.06 5.11 5.36
N LEU A 27 11.82 5.84 4.54
CA LEU A 27 12.79 6.83 5.00
C LEU A 27 12.13 7.92 5.86
N PHE A 28 10.94 8.39 5.48
CA PHE A 28 10.17 9.34 6.28
C PHE A 28 9.90 8.80 7.69
N VAL A 29 9.40 7.57 7.80
CA VAL A 29 9.12 6.96 9.11
C VAL A 29 10.41 6.71 9.89
N LEU A 30 11.50 6.33 9.21
CA LEU A 30 12.80 6.10 9.84
C LEU A 30 13.35 7.39 10.44
N ILE A 31 13.34 8.50 9.68
CA ILE A 31 13.79 9.81 10.16
C ILE A 31 12.90 10.27 11.32
N LEU A 32 11.57 10.18 11.14
CA LEU A 32 10.63 10.60 12.17
C LEU A 32 10.86 9.81 13.47
N ALA A 33 10.89 8.47 13.40
CA ALA A 33 11.11 7.61 14.57
C ALA A 33 12.40 7.97 15.31
N ARG A 34 13.50 8.11 14.56
CA ARG A 34 14.83 8.29 15.14
C ARG A 34 15.01 9.65 15.84
N TRP A 35 14.32 10.70 15.38
CA TRP A 35 14.54 12.08 15.85
C TRP A 35 13.47 12.57 16.81
N VAL A 36 12.24 12.07 16.69
CA VAL A 36 11.17 12.48 17.62
C VAL A 36 10.90 11.47 18.73
N GLY A 37 11.20 10.18 18.50
CA GLY A 37 10.97 9.10 19.46
C GLY A 37 9.57 8.47 19.39
N PRO A 38 9.34 7.39 20.19
CA PRO A 38 8.12 6.58 20.07
C PRO A 38 6.83 7.34 20.38
N ALA A 39 6.79 8.16 21.43
CA ALA A 39 5.57 8.88 21.82
C ALA A 39 5.06 9.81 20.71
N TYR A 40 5.92 10.63 20.13
CA TYR A 40 5.56 11.52 19.02
C TYR A 40 5.22 10.75 17.74
N LEU A 41 5.92 9.64 17.46
CA LEU A 41 5.60 8.77 16.33
C LEU A 41 4.23 8.12 16.50
N GLY A 42 3.85 7.78 17.73
CA GLY A 42 2.53 7.24 18.06
C GLY A 42 1.42 8.24 17.79
N VAL A 43 1.59 9.48 18.27
CA VAL A 43 0.68 10.60 17.98
C VAL A 43 0.50 10.78 16.47
N TYR A 44 1.62 10.84 15.73
CA TYR A 44 1.57 10.93 14.26
C TYR A 44 0.81 9.77 13.64
N SER A 45 1.07 8.54 14.11
CA SER A 45 0.50 7.33 13.53
C SER A 45 -1.01 7.24 13.77
N LEU A 46 -1.44 7.54 14.99
CA LEU A 46 -2.86 7.54 15.37
C LEU A 46 -3.64 8.66 14.66
N ALA A 47 -3.12 9.88 14.67
CA ALA A 47 -3.72 11.01 13.95
C ALA A 47 -3.83 10.73 12.45
N ASN A 48 -2.79 10.15 11.82
CA ASN A 48 -2.81 9.77 10.42
C ASN A 48 -3.82 8.64 10.14
N ALA A 49 -3.94 7.65 11.02
CA ALA A 49 -4.93 6.59 10.89
C ALA A 49 -6.37 7.16 10.90
N ILE A 50 -6.69 8.03 11.86
CA ILE A 50 -7.99 8.69 11.95
C ILE A 50 -8.26 9.54 10.70
N MET A 51 -7.27 10.34 10.26
CA MET A 51 -7.37 11.13 9.04
C MET A 51 -7.67 10.27 7.80
N ARG A 52 -7.08 9.08 7.69
CA ARG A 52 -7.32 8.18 6.55
C ARG A 52 -8.76 7.69 6.45
N LEU A 53 -9.42 7.43 7.56
CA LEU A 53 -10.86 7.12 7.54
C LEU A 53 -11.69 8.34 7.11
N ALA A 54 -11.39 9.51 7.64
CA ALA A 54 -12.05 10.77 7.26
C ALA A 54 -11.84 11.08 5.76
N GLU A 55 -10.65 10.80 5.21
CA GLU A 55 -10.33 10.94 3.79
C GLU A 55 -11.19 10.02 2.90
N VAL A 56 -11.44 8.78 3.33
CA VAL A 56 -12.31 7.85 2.58
C VAL A 56 -13.76 8.35 2.56
N VAL A 57 -14.24 8.88 3.68
CA VAL A 57 -15.58 9.50 3.76
C VAL A 57 -15.65 10.74 2.87
N GLY A 58 -14.69 11.65 2.97
CA GLY A 58 -14.64 12.86 2.15
C GLY A 58 -14.52 12.58 0.64
N LYS A 59 -13.87 11.49 0.27
CA LYS A 59 -13.73 11.04 -1.11
C LYS A 59 -15.01 10.36 -1.65
N ALA A 60 -15.81 9.75 -0.78
CA ALA A 60 -17.07 9.07 -1.09
C ALA A 60 -17.01 8.11 -2.30
N GLY A 61 -15.84 7.50 -2.60
CA GLY A 61 -15.64 6.62 -3.75
C GLY A 61 -15.60 7.32 -5.12
N LEU A 62 -15.62 8.66 -5.16
CA LEU A 62 -15.64 9.46 -6.38
C LEU A 62 -14.43 9.22 -7.28
N ASP A 63 -13.29 8.84 -6.72
CA ASP A 63 -12.08 8.47 -7.47
C ASP A 63 -12.35 7.32 -8.46
N ASN A 64 -13.07 6.29 -8.05
CA ASN A 64 -13.45 5.17 -8.91
C ASN A 64 -14.56 5.55 -9.91
N GLY A 65 -15.53 6.36 -9.47
CA GLY A 65 -16.58 6.89 -10.31
C GLY A 65 -16.04 7.75 -11.47
N VAL A 66 -15.08 8.62 -11.18
CA VAL A 66 -14.39 9.44 -12.20
C VAL A 66 -13.68 8.56 -13.21
N ILE A 67 -12.92 7.56 -12.79
CA ILE A 67 -12.23 6.66 -13.73
C ILE A 67 -13.23 6.02 -14.69
N LYS A 68 -14.36 5.51 -14.20
CA LYS A 68 -15.37 4.85 -15.02
C LYS A 68 -16.03 5.82 -15.99
N TYR A 69 -16.73 6.81 -15.46
CA TYR A 69 -17.59 7.67 -16.28
C TYR A 69 -16.81 8.61 -17.23
N VAL A 70 -15.64 9.09 -16.80
CA VAL A 70 -14.78 9.90 -17.68
C VAL A 70 -14.23 9.06 -18.81
N SER A 71 -13.70 7.86 -18.53
CA SER A 71 -13.19 6.97 -19.58
C SER A 71 -14.26 6.56 -20.56
N GLU A 72 -15.49 6.31 -20.11
CA GLU A 72 -16.63 5.95 -20.95
C GLU A 72 -17.02 7.10 -21.88
N ASN A 73 -17.19 8.33 -21.36
CA ASN A 73 -17.59 9.48 -22.15
C ASN A 73 -16.51 9.91 -23.16
N PHE A 74 -15.23 9.89 -22.76
CA PHE A 74 -14.13 10.12 -23.71
C PHE A 74 -14.05 9.03 -24.78
N GLY A 75 -14.36 7.78 -24.44
CA GLY A 75 -14.45 6.68 -25.40
C GLY A 75 -15.57 6.86 -26.45
N LYS A 76 -16.67 7.50 -26.05
CA LYS A 76 -17.81 7.85 -26.92
C LYS A 76 -17.63 9.19 -27.63
N ASN A 77 -16.46 9.84 -27.57
CA ASN A 77 -16.19 11.18 -28.09
C ASN A 77 -17.04 12.33 -27.47
N MET A 78 -17.67 12.07 -26.31
CA MET A 78 -18.44 13.07 -25.56
C MET A 78 -17.52 13.85 -24.61
N GLN A 79 -16.61 14.64 -25.17
CA GLN A 79 -15.55 15.31 -24.41
C GLN A 79 -16.09 16.36 -23.41
N LYS A 80 -17.17 17.05 -23.76
CA LYS A 80 -17.82 18.04 -22.90
C LYS A 80 -18.39 17.37 -21.63
N ASP A 81 -19.13 16.26 -21.78
CA ASP A 81 -19.71 15.53 -20.67
C ASP A 81 -18.61 14.94 -19.76
N GLY A 82 -17.54 14.39 -20.36
CA GLY A 82 -16.37 13.91 -19.60
C GLY A 82 -15.73 15.01 -18.76
N LYS A 83 -15.62 16.24 -19.29
CA LYS A 83 -15.13 17.41 -18.57
C LYS A 83 -16.08 17.81 -17.43
N ASP A 84 -17.38 17.86 -17.69
CA ASP A 84 -18.38 18.21 -16.68
C ASP A 84 -18.40 17.21 -15.52
N ILE A 85 -18.18 15.92 -15.80
CA ILE A 85 -18.03 14.87 -14.78
C ILE A 85 -16.79 15.14 -13.93
N ILE A 86 -15.63 15.46 -14.51
CA ILE A 86 -14.40 15.74 -13.76
C ILE A 86 -14.63 16.92 -12.81
N PHE A 87 -15.13 18.05 -13.28
CA PHE A 87 -15.34 19.22 -12.44
C PHE A 87 -16.44 19.00 -11.39
N SER A 88 -17.51 18.27 -11.73
CA SER A 88 -18.56 17.89 -10.78
C SER A 88 -17.99 17.03 -9.66
N ALA A 89 -17.15 16.03 -9.98
CA ALA A 89 -16.51 15.16 -8.98
C ALA A 89 -15.55 15.93 -8.08
N ILE A 90 -14.74 16.83 -8.65
CA ILE A 90 -13.83 17.71 -7.88
C ILE A 90 -14.64 18.60 -6.93
N LYS A 91 -15.70 19.26 -7.41
CA LYS A 91 -16.55 20.12 -6.58
C LYS A 91 -17.23 19.33 -5.46
N MET A 92 -17.79 18.15 -5.77
CA MET A 92 -18.44 17.30 -4.78
C MET A 92 -17.45 16.78 -3.75
N GLY A 93 -16.29 16.26 -4.18
CA GLY A 93 -15.26 15.77 -3.28
C GLY A 93 -14.68 16.87 -2.40
N PHE A 94 -14.50 18.10 -2.92
CA PHE A 94 -14.08 19.25 -2.13
C PHE A 94 -15.11 19.61 -1.05
N ILE A 95 -16.40 19.67 -1.39
CA ILE A 95 -17.49 19.95 -0.43
C ILE A 95 -17.57 18.84 0.63
N LEU A 96 -17.54 17.56 0.22
CA LEU A 96 -17.59 16.43 1.14
C LEU A 96 -16.36 16.37 2.06
N SER A 97 -15.19 16.74 1.54
CA SER A 97 -13.97 16.79 2.35
C SER A 97 -13.97 17.93 3.36
N ILE A 98 -14.57 19.09 3.04
CA ILE A 98 -14.82 20.16 4.03
C ILE A 98 -15.81 19.68 5.10
N PHE A 99 -16.86 18.98 4.70
CA PHE A 99 -17.82 18.41 5.64
C PHE A 99 -17.13 17.38 6.57
N SER A 100 -16.29 16.51 6.01
CA SER A 100 -15.48 15.55 6.76
C SER A 100 -14.48 16.25 7.71
N LEU A 101 -13.85 17.35 7.27
CA LEU A 101 -12.99 18.21 8.09
C LEU A 101 -13.78 18.78 9.29
N ILE A 102 -14.94 19.38 9.04
CA ILE A 102 -15.76 19.99 10.09
C ILE A 102 -16.20 18.94 11.11
N ILE A 103 -16.69 17.79 10.64
CA ILE A 103 -17.05 16.67 11.51
C ILE A 103 -15.86 16.27 12.38
N LEU A 104 -14.69 16.08 11.78
CA LEU A 104 -13.51 15.62 12.50
C LEU A 104 -13.06 16.64 13.56
N ILE A 105 -13.16 17.95 13.28
CA ILE A 105 -12.90 19.00 14.27
C ILE A 105 -13.92 18.95 15.42
N LEU A 106 -15.21 18.81 15.11
CA LEU A 106 -16.27 18.78 16.11
C LEU A 106 -16.15 17.58 17.05
N ILE A 107 -15.79 16.40 16.52
CA ILE A 107 -15.65 15.18 17.32
C ILE A 107 -14.23 15.00 17.88
N SER A 108 -13.28 15.89 17.58
CA SER A 108 -11.87 15.75 17.98
C SER A 108 -11.69 15.65 19.49
N ASN A 109 -12.42 16.44 20.27
CA ASN A 109 -12.40 16.37 21.74
C ASN A 109 -12.84 15.01 22.25
N TRP A 110 -14.00 14.54 21.78
CA TRP A 110 -14.52 13.23 22.14
C TRP A 110 -13.59 12.08 21.72
N LEU A 111 -13.03 12.14 20.50
CA LEU A 111 -12.08 11.12 20.05
C LEU A 111 -10.82 11.09 20.92
N VAL A 112 -10.25 12.27 21.21
CA VAL A 112 -8.93 12.34 21.88
C VAL A 112 -9.05 12.05 23.36
N TYR A 113 -10.02 12.67 24.06
CA TYR A 113 -10.11 12.57 25.52
C TYR A 113 -10.97 11.42 26.01
N ASP A 114 -12.08 11.08 25.31
CA ASP A 114 -13.02 10.05 25.78
C ASP A 114 -12.76 8.68 25.17
N ILE A 115 -12.25 8.61 23.93
CA ILE A 115 -11.98 7.33 23.24
C ILE A 115 -10.53 6.86 23.42
N PHE A 116 -9.57 7.77 23.18
CA PHE A 116 -8.15 7.40 23.19
C PHE A 116 -7.44 7.78 24.51
N ASP A 117 -8.10 8.46 25.43
CA ASP A 117 -7.57 8.94 26.71
C ASP A 117 -6.19 9.62 26.57
N GLU A 118 -6.07 10.50 25.56
CA GLU A 118 -4.83 11.13 25.14
C GLU A 118 -4.83 12.65 25.35
N GLY A 119 -3.66 13.27 25.25
CA GLY A 119 -3.45 14.68 25.55
C GLY A 119 -3.69 15.63 24.38
N GLU A 120 -3.55 16.94 24.68
CA GLU A 120 -3.75 18.06 23.73
C GLU A 120 -2.88 17.94 22.46
N LEU A 121 -1.70 17.29 22.53
CA LEU A 121 -0.80 17.11 21.38
C LEU A 121 -1.48 16.30 20.27
N LEU A 122 -2.15 15.18 20.60
CA LEU A 122 -2.88 14.39 19.61
C LEU A 122 -3.98 15.21 18.94
N LYS A 123 -4.71 16.02 19.71
CA LYS A 123 -5.76 16.88 19.19
C LYS A 123 -5.22 17.91 18.20
N GLN A 124 -4.13 18.60 18.56
CA GLN A 124 -3.50 19.60 17.68
C GLN A 124 -3.01 18.97 16.37
N VAL A 125 -2.32 17.84 16.45
CA VAL A 125 -1.86 17.11 15.25
C VAL A 125 -3.04 16.64 14.40
N LEU A 126 -4.11 16.14 15.03
CA LEU A 126 -5.32 15.70 14.35
C LEU A 126 -6.01 16.86 13.60
N ILE A 127 -6.14 18.02 14.23
CA ILE A 127 -6.76 19.21 13.61
C ILE A 127 -5.91 19.70 12.43
N ILE A 128 -4.58 19.80 12.59
CA ILE A 128 -3.68 20.20 11.49
C ILE A 128 -3.77 19.21 10.33
N ASN A 129 -3.76 17.91 10.62
CA ASN A 129 -3.93 16.88 9.61
C ASN A 129 -5.32 16.93 8.96
N ALA A 130 -6.37 17.25 9.71
CA ALA A 130 -7.71 17.42 9.17
C ALA A 130 -7.78 18.57 8.15
N CYS A 131 -7.04 19.66 8.36
CA CYS A 131 -6.92 20.75 7.37
C CYS A 131 -6.33 20.31 6.03
N ALA A 132 -5.64 19.16 5.98
CA ALA A 132 -5.16 18.59 4.73
C ALA A 132 -6.27 17.86 3.93
N LEU A 133 -7.41 17.50 4.53
CA LEU A 133 -8.46 16.72 3.86
C LEU A 133 -8.98 17.32 2.56
N PRO A 134 -9.30 18.62 2.46
CA PRO A 134 -9.76 19.20 1.20
C PRO A 134 -8.74 19.07 0.07
N PHE A 135 -7.45 19.19 0.40
CA PHE A 135 -6.36 19.09 -0.57
C PHE A 135 -6.06 17.64 -0.94
N SER A 136 -6.00 16.73 0.03
CA SER A 136 -5.70 15.32 -0.22
C SER A 136 -6.81 14.62 -1.00
N VAL A 137 -8.07 14.85 -0.65
CA VAL A 137 -9.23 14.30 -1.37
C VAL A 137 -9.28 14.84 -2.80
N THR A 138 -9.15 16.15 -2.97
CA THR A 138 -9.14 16.78 -4.30
C THR A 138 -7.97 16.26 -5.16
N MET A 139 -6.78 16.12 -4.57
CA MET A 139 -5.61 15.54 -5.23
C MET A 139 -5.91 14.13 -5.75
N ILE A 140 -6.51 13.26 -4.94
CA ILE A 140 -6.82 11.88 -5.33
C ILE A 140 -7.85 11.83 -6.46
N ILE A 141 -8.89 12.64 -6.39
CA ILE A 141 -9.93 12.71 -7.44
C ILE A 141 -9.33 13.21 -8.75
N ILE A 142 -8.52 14.26 -8.72
CA ILE A 142 -7.83 14.80 -9.91
C ILE A 142 -6.85 13.76 -10.47
N ALA A 143 -6.08 13.09 -9.62
CA ALA A 143 -5.19 12.02 -10.04
C ALA A 143 -5.93 10.87 -10.74
N SER A 144 -7.12 10.53 -10.26
CA SER A 144 -7.99 9.54 -10.90
C SER A 144 -8.57 10.04 -12.24
N ALA A 145 -8.86 11.34 -12.33
CA ALA A 145 -9.23 11.96 -13.61
C ALA A 145 -8.08 11.90 -14.64
N THR A 146 -6.83 12.12 -14.24
CA THR A 146 -5.68 11.95 -15.16
C THR A 146 -5.51 10.51 -15.62
N GLN A 147 -5.79 9.54 -14.74
CA GLN A 147 -5.77 8.11 -15.06
C GLN A 147 -6.83 7.73 -16.11
N SER A 148 -8.00 8.39 -16.11
CA SER A 148 -9.08 8.13 -17.09
C SER A 148 -8.64 8.39 -18.53
N PHE A 149 -7.63 9.23 -18.74
CA PHE A 149 -7.00 9.46 -20.05
C PHE A 149 -5.99 8.37 -20.46
N LYS A 150 -5.92 7.27 -19.70
CA LYS A 150 -4.93 6.18 -19.88
C LYS A 150 -3.48 6.67 -19.73
N LEU A 151 -3.25 7.63 -18.81
CA LEU A 151 -1.97 8.24 -18.48
C LEU A 151 -1.70 8.08 -16.98
N LEU A 152 -1.20 6.90 -16.58
CA LEU A 152 -0.88 6.59 -15.18
C LEU A 152 0.31 7.40 -14.66
N LYS A 153 1.20 7.85 -15.53
CA LYS A 153 2.45 8.54 -15.16
C LYS A 153 2.25 9.74 -14.24
N TYR A 154 1.21 10.56 -14.46
CA TYR A 154 0.96 11.76 -13.66
C TYR A 154 0.51 11.41 -12.23
N LYS A 155 -0.48 10.51 -12.12
CA LYS A 155 -0.94 9.99 -10.83
C LYS A 155 0.21 9.32 -10.07
N SER A 156 0.95 8.44 -10.75
CA SER A 156 2.05 7.69 -10.14
C SER A 156 3.18 8.60 -9.69
N PHE A 157 3.56 9.60 -10.49
CA PHE A 157 4.59 10.55 -10.13
C PHE A 157 4.18 11.40 -8.91
N VAL A 158 2.99 12.01 -8.95
CA VAL A 158 2.56 12.91 -7.86
C VAL A 158 2.35 12.14 -6.56
N ILE A 159 1.59 11.05 -6.57
CA ILE A 159 1.22 10.34 -5.33
C ILE A 159 2.39 9.51 -4.77
N ASN A 160 3.19 8.89 -5.64
CA ASN A 160 4.22 7.96 -5.17
C ASN A 160 5.62 8.57 -5.06
N ILE A 161 5.92 9.67 -5.77
CA ILE A 161 7.25 10.27 -5.74
C ILE A 161 7.20 11.67 -5.13
N PHE A 162 6.43 12.57 -5.72
CA PHE A 162 6.44 13.99 -5.33
C PHE A 162 5.93 14.21 -3.90
N VAL A 163 4.75 13.68 -3.57
CA VAL A 163 4.17 13.83 -2.21
C VAL A 163 5.09 13.27 -1.12
N PRO A 164 5.64 12.05 -1.23
CA PRO A 164 6.61 11.54 -0.25
C PRO A 164 7.88 12.38 -0.13
N ILE A 165 8.41 12.93 -1.23
CA ILE A 165 9.58 13.83 -1.20
C ILE A 165 9.23 15.12 -0.45
N ILE A 166 8.10 15.75 -0.75
CA ILE A 166 7.67 16.96 -0.02
C ILE A 166 7.44 16.65 1.46
N SER A 167 6.87 15.48 1.80
CA SER A 167 6.74 15.07 3.20
C SER A 167 8.10 14.95 3.88
N LEU A 168 9.13 14.37 3.20
CA LEU A 168 10.49 14.29 3.72
C LEU A 168 11.13 15.67 3.92
N LEU A 169 10.95 16.58 2.97
CA LEU A 169 11.47 17.95 3.10
C LEU A 169 10.77 18.70 4.24
N SER A 170 9.45 18.51 4.37
CA SER A 170 8.66 19.16 5.42
C SER A 170 9.05 18.68 6.82
N ILE A 171 9.36 17.38 7.00
CA ILE A 171 9.84 16.88 8.29
C ILE A 171 11.22 17.44 8.64
N LEU A 172 12.15 17.54 7.69
CA LEU A 172 13.48 18.10 7.91
C LEU A 172 13.41 19.57 8.34
N ILE A 173 12.50 20.34 7.74
CA ILE A 173 12.24 21.73 8.14
C ILE A 173 11.57 21.76 9.52
N GLY A 174 10.55 20.93 9.74
CA GLY A 174 9.83 20.87 11.01
C GLY A 174 10.73 20.54 12.20
N LEU A 175 11.68 19.64 12.03
CA LEU A 175 12.65 19.26 13.06
C LEU A 175 13.59 20.41 13.48
N GLN A 176 13.77 21.42 12.64
CA GLN A 176 14.54 22.62 13.00
C GLN A 176 13.74 23.58 13.91
N ILE A 177 12.41 23.42 13.95
CA ILE A 177 11.49 24.27 14.71
C ILE A 177 11.11 23.58 16.02
N SER A 178 10.43 22.45 15.95
CA SER A 178 10.07 21.61 17.10
C SER A 178 9.63 20.21 16.68
N LYS A 179 9.56 19.27 17.64
CA LYS A 179 9.05 17.91 17.40
C LYS A 179 7.57 17.92 17.02
N GLU A 180 6.78 18.78 17.64
CA GLU A 180 5.34 18.94 17.38
C GLU A 180 5.09 19.39 15.93
N VAL A 181 5.88 20.36 15.46
CA VAL A 181 5.85 20.84 14.09
C VAL A 181 6.25 19.74 13.10
N ALA A 182 7.28 18.97 13.42
CA ALA A 182 7.78 17.88 12.59
C ALA A 182 6.74 16.77 12.34
N ILE A 183 5.86 16.50 13.31
CA ILE A 183 4.80 15.48 13.16
C ILE A 183 3.50 16.01 12.55
N SER A 184 3.26 17.33 12.64
CA SER A 184 1.98 17.95 12.24
C SER A 184 1.96 18.41 10.78
N ILE A 185 3.04 19.05 10.33
CA ILE A 185 3.07 19.76 9.04
C ILE A 185 3.21 18.87 7.80
N PRO A 186 3.91 17.72 7.82
CA PRO A 186 4.25 17.01 6.59
C PRO A 186 3.04 16.59 5.75
N ILE A 187 1.94 16.19 6.38
CA ILE A 187 0.72 15.77 5.68
C ILE A 187 0.05 16.96 5.01
N LEU A 188 -0.04 18.09 5.69
CA LEU A 188 -0.67 19.30 5.17
C LEU A 188 0.10 19.86 3.97
N PHE A 189 1.41 20.12 4.13
CA PHE A 189 2.23 20.69 3.07
C PHE A 189 2.33 19.79 1.84
N SER A 190 2.53 18.49 2.05
CA SER A 190 2.60 17.55 0.92
C SER A 190 1.28 17.40 0.18
N SER A 191 0.14 17.50 0.89
CA SER A 191 -1.18 17.48 0.27
C SER A 191 -1.46 18.74 -0.55
N ILE A 192 -1.10 19.92 -0.04
CA ILE A 192 -1.23 21.19 -0.77
C ILE A 192 -0.35 21.18 -2.01
N ALA A 193 0.93 20.84 -1.87
CA ALA A 193 1.86 20.80 -2.99
C ALA A 193 1.46 19.75 -4.04
N GLY A 194 1.05 18.55 -3.60
CA GLY A 194 0.56 17.50 -4.48
C GLY A 194 -0.72 17.88 -5.23
N CYS A 195 -1.68 18.52 -4.53
CA CYS A 195 -2.90 19.01 -5.12
C CYS A 195 -2.62 20.08 -6.18
N SER A 196 -1.72 21.02 -5.91
CA SER A 196 -1.32 22.07 -6.84
C SER A 196 -0.67 21.48 -8.10
N LEU A 197 0.26 20.55 -7.95
CA LEU A 197 0.95 19.93 -9.07
C LEU A 197 0.04 19.07 -9.94
N ILE A 198 -0.83 18.24 -9.34
CA ILE A 198 -1.75 17.41 -10.13
C ILE A 198 -2.81 18.24 -10.84
N THR A 199 -3.23 19.35 -10.23
CA THR A 199 -4.13 20.33 -10.86
C THR A 199 -3.49 20.96 -12.09
N PHE A 200 -2.23 21.38 -12.01
CA PHE A 200 -1.46 21.86 -13.14
C PHE A 200 -1.40 20.82 -14.28
N TYR A 201 -1.12 19.56 -13.95
CA TYR A 201 -1.12 18.49 -14.95
C TYR A 201 -2.50 18.27 -15.58
N LEU A 202 -3.59 18.31 -14.79
CA LEU A 202 -4.94 18.18 -15.32
C LEU A 202 -5.26 19.30 -16.33
N PHE A 203 -4.98 20.58 -15.97
CA PHE A 203 -5.22 21.71 -16.88
C PHE A 203 -4.41 21.60 -18.17
N THR A 204 -3.15 21.19 -18.08
CA THR A 204 -2.29 20.96 -19.27
C THR A 204 -2.87 19.85 -20.16
N LEU A 205 -3.36 18.76 -19.56
CA LEU A 205 -3.99 17.67 -20.32
C LEU A 205 -5.30 18.07 -20.97
N LEU A 206 -6.14 18.84 -20.27
CA LEU A 206 -7.40 19.32 -20.81
C LEU A 206 -7.17 20.30 -21.98
N LYS A 207 -6.20 21.21 -21.85
CA LYS A 207 -5.82 22.15 -22.92
C LYS A 207 -5.35 21.43 -24.18
N ASN A 208 -4.59 20.35 -24.04
CA ASN A 208 -4.02 19.60 -25.17
C ASN A 208 -5.01 18.64 -25.85
N LYS A 209 -6.06 18.20 -25.13
CA LYS A 209 -7.03 17.21 -25.65
C LYS A 209 -8.39 17.78 -26.04
N ILE A 210 -8.72 18.97 -25.57
CA ILE A 210 -10.01 19.64 -25.84
C ILE A 210 -9.73 20.86 -26.71
N SER A 211 -10.49 21.01 -27.80
CA SER A 211 -10.37 22.15 -28.70
C SER A 211 -10.59 23.48 -27.94
N ILE A 212 -9.72 24.46 -28.19
CA ILE A 212 -9.60 25.74 -27.46
C ILE A 212 -10.89 26.61 -27.54
N LYS A 213 -11.90 26.22 -28.32
CA LYS A 213 -13.13 27.01 -28.52
C LYS A 213 -14.09 27.03 -27.30
N ASP A 214 -13.98 26.11 -26.36
CA ASP A 214 -14.81 26.11 -25.16
C ASP A 214 -14.04 26.76 -24.01
N LYS A 215 -14.15 28.07 -23.85
CA LYS A 215 -13.65 28.80 -22.67
C LYS A 215 -14.16 28.12 -21.42
N ILE A 216 -13.23 27.86 -20.47
CA ILE A 216 -13.56 27.24 -19.16
C ILE A 216 -14.31 28.29 -18.36
N ASN A 217 -15.62 28.26 -18.42
CA ASN A 217 -16.47 29.04 -17.51
C ASN A 217 -16.77 28.16 -16.27
N PHE A 218 -16.00 28.36 -15.21
CA PHE A 218 -16.17 27.61 -13.93
C PHE A 218 -17.57 27.81 -13.31
N MET A 219 -18.26 28.91 -13.66
CA MET A 219 -19.59 29.24 -13.15
C MET A 219 -20.74 28.59 -13.93
N GLU A 220 -20.54 28.20 -15.18
CA GLU A 220 -21.56 27.60 -16.04
C GLU A 220 -21.61 26.06 -15.98
N ILE A 221 -21.01 25.41 -14.96
CA ILE A 221 -21.19 23.98 -14.76
C ILE A 221 -22.65 23.76 -14.38
N LYS A 222 -23.53 23.71 -15.39
CA LYS A 222 -24.92 23.28 -15.23
C LYS A 222 -24.91 21.95 -14.48
N SER A 223 -25.83 21.83 -13.52
CA SER A 223 -26.09 20.60 -12.77
C SER A 223 -26.04 19.39 -13.70
N SER A 224 -24.92 18.68 -13.71
CA SER A 224 -24.72 17.61 -14.67
C SER A 224 -25.71 16.50 -14.37
N LYS A 225 -26.41 16.04 -15.41
CA LYS A 225 -27.28 14.84 -15.41
C LYS A 225 -26.60 13.62 -14.75
N TYR A 226 -25.26 13.61 -14.77
CA TYR A 226 -24.43 12.53 -14.28
C TYR A 226 -24.12 12.58 -12.76
N ARG A 227 -24.51 13.63 -12.01
CA ARG A 227 -24.20 13.74 -10.56
C ARG A 227 -24.79 12.59 -9.75
N LEU A 228 -26.05 12.27 -10.00
CA LEU A 228 -26.75 11.20 -9.28
C LEU A 228 -26.17 9.82 -9.65
N ASP A 229 -25.88 9.61 -10.94
CA ASP A 229 -25.31 8.34 -11.40
C ASP A 229 -23.88 8.15 -10.85
N LEU A 230 -23.09 9.21 -10.80
CA LEU A 230 -21.75 9.21 -10.20
C LEU A 230 -21.83 8.85 -8.70
N LEU A 231 -22.74 9.47 -7.95
CA LEU A 231 -22.93 9.17 -6.53
C LEU A 231 -23.46 7.75 -6.30
N ARG A 232 -24.47 7.34 -7.03
CA ARG A 232 -25.04 5.98 -6.92
C ARG A 232 -23.98 4.90 -7.17
N PHE A 233 -23.08 5.12 -8.11
CA PHE A 233 -22.00 4.20 -8.39
C PHE A 233 -20.90 4.27 -7.32
N SER A 234 -20.53 5.46 -6.84
CA SER A 234 -19.42 5.69 -5.92
C SER A 234 -19.73 5.28 -4.48
N TYR A 235 -20.95 5.53 -4.03
CA TYR A 235 -21.37 5.30 -2.65
C TYR A 235 -21.15 3.85 -2.15
N PRO A 236 -21.52 2.77 -2.89
CA PRO A 236 -21.22 1.41 -2.44
C PRO A 236 -19.71 1.14 -2.35
N LEU A 237 -18.91 1.73 -3.25
CA LEU A 237 -17.46 1.57 -3.26
C LEU A 237 -16.79 2.29 -2.08
N MET A 238 -17.40 3.35 -1.55
CA MET A 238 -16.95 4.00 -0.32
C MET A 238 -16.95 3.01 0.85
N PHE A 239 -18.04 2.26 1.06
CA PHE A 239 -18.11 1.28 2.16
C PHE A 239 -17.06 0.18 2.02
N VAL A 240 -16.84 -0.33 0.82
CA VAL A 240 -15.76 -1.30 0.56
C VAL A 240 -14.40 -0.71 0.94
N THR A 241 -14.18 0.57 0.62
CA THR A 241 -12.93 1.26 0.96
C THR A 241 -12.80 1.55 2.45
N ILE A 242 -13.91 1.90 3.14
CA ILE A 242 -13.94 2.07 4.61
C ILE A 242 -13.52 0.76 5.29
N ILE A 243 -14.13 -0.37 4.91
CA ILE A 243 -13.80 -1.68 5.48
C ILE A 243 -12.31 -1.99 5.26
N GLY A 244 -11.81 -1.80 4.04
CA GLY A 244 -10.39 -2.04 3.73
C GLY A 244 -9.45 -1.13 4.51
N THR A 245 -9.80 0.14 4.70
CA THR A 245 -9.01 1.10 5.47
C THR A 245 -9.05 0.80 6.96
N ALA A 246 -10.22 0.51 7.50
CA ALA A 246 -10.38 0.08 8.90
C ALA A 246 -9.54 -1.17 9.18
N MET A 247 -9.60 -2.18 8.32
CA MET A 247 -8.81 -3.40 8.44
C MET A 247 -7.29 -3.13 8.40
N HIS A 248 -6.85 -2.18 7.57
CA HIS A 248 -5.44 -1.83 7.45
C HIS A 248 -4.89 -1.10 8.69
N TRP A 249 -5.71 -0.30 9.35
CA TRP A 249 -5.32 0.52 10.50
C TRP A 249 -5.86 -0.01 11.83
N MET A 250 -6.55 -1.17 11.83
CA MET A 250 -7.20 -1.76 13.00
C MET A 250 -6.27 -1.85 14.20
N ASP A 251 -5.07 -2.38 13.99
CA ASP A 251 -4.08 -2.55 15.06
C ASP A 251 -3.71 -1.21 15.71
N ILE A 252 -3.56 -0.15 14.89
CA ILE A 252 -3.23 1.20 15.38
C ILE A 252 -4.38 1.79 16.18
N TYR A 253 -5.64 1.66 15.73
CA TYR A 253 -6.80 2.13 16.48
C TYR A 253 -6.97 1.39 17.79
N MET A 254 -6.82 0.06 17.76
CA MET A 254 -6.99 -0.77 18.96
C MET A 254 -5.86 -0.55 19.97
N LEU A 255 -4.61 -0.40 19.49
CA LEU A 255 -3.49 -0.05 20.37
C LEU A 255 -3.68 1.33 20.99
N GLY A 256 -4.13 2.33 20.23
CA GLY A 256 -4.42 3.66 20.77
C GLY A 256 -5.61 3.69 21.72
N PHE A 257 -6.55 2.75 21.59
CA PHE A 257 -7.70 2.63 22.49
C PHE A 257 -7.32 1.97 23.83
N PHE A 258 -6.44 0.98 23.81
CA PHE A 258 -6.09 0.22 25.02
C PHE A 258 -4.81 0.70 25.72
N PHE A 259 -3.94 1.42 25.00
CA PHE A 259 -2.63 1.85 25.48
C PHE A 259 -2.31 3.28 25.02
N ASP A 260 -1.16 3.76 25.46
CA ASP A 260 -0.64 5.10 25.17
C ASP A 260 -0.02 5.22 23.76
N ASN A 261 0.25 6.46 23.37
CA ASN A 261 0.92 6.78 22.10
C ASN A 261 2.31 6.13 21.98
N THR A 262 3.02 5.91 23.08
CA THR A 262 4.34 5.27 23.04
C THR A 262 4.23 3.84 22.50
N THR A 263 3.23 3.09 22.98
CA THR A 263 2.95 1.72 22.50
C THR A 263 2.56 1.71 21.02
N VAL A 264 1.72 2.65 20.57
CA VAL A 264 1.39 2.83 19.15
C VAL A 264 2.63 3.14 18.33
N GLY A 265 3.50 4.02 18.83
CA GLY A 265 4.76 4.40 18.19
C GLY A 265 5.75 3.24 18.09
N MET A 266 5.83 2.41 19.11
CA MET A 266 6.66 1.20 19.10
C MET A 266 6.19 0.13 18.11
N TYR A 267 4.89 0.08 17.81
CA TYR A 267 4.30 -0.84 16.84
C TYR A 267 4.47 -0.39 15.39
N HIS A 268 4.51 0.92 15.13
CA HIS A 268 4.49 1.46 13.77
C HIS A 268 5.71 1.07 12.91
N PRO A 269 6.99 1.21 13.36
CA PRO A 269 8.17 0.81 12.58
C PRO A 269 8.21 -0.69 12.21
N PRO A 270 7.92 -1.65 13.12
CA PRO A 270 7.74 -3.05 12.76
C PRO A 270 6.72 -3.28 11.65
N ALA A 271 5.54 -2.67 11.77
CA ALA A 271 4.46 -2.82 10.79
C ALA A 271 4.86 -2.25 9.41
N ARG A 272 5.57 -1.12 9.39
CA ARG A 272 6.10 -0.53 8.14
C ARG A 272 7.18 -1.36 7.51
N THR A 273 8.09 -1.91 8.31
CA THR A 273 9.20 -2.75 7.82
C THR A 273 8.67 -4.07 7.26
N ALA A 274 7.81 -4.78 7.97
CA ALA A 274 7.16 -5.98 7.46
C ALA A 274 6.36 -5.69 6.18
N GLY A 275 5.68 -4.54 6.14
CA GLY A 275 4.89 -4.08 4.98
C GLY A 275 5.68 -3.91 3.69
N LEU A 276 7.02 -3.73 3.72
CA LEU A 276 7.85 -3.67 2.51
C LEU A 276 7.77 -4.97 1.70
N MET A 277 7.67 -6.12 2.35
CA MET A 277 7.54 -7.40 1.65
C MET A 277 6.22 -7.52 0.88
N ARG A 278 5.15 -6.87 1.35
CA ARG A 278 3.84 -6.86 0.66
C ARG A 278 3.92 -6.23 -0.74
N MET A 279 4.88 -5.32 -0.96
CA MET A 279 5.09 -4.70 -2.26
C MET A 279 5.44 -5.71 -3.34
N ILE A 280 6.13 -6.80 -2.99
CA ILE A 280 6.45 -7.89 -3.93
C ILE A 280 5.15 -8.48 -4.48
N LEU A 281 4.20 -8.80 -3.60
CA LEU A 281 2.90 -9.32 -4.01
C LEU A 281 2.16 -8.33 -4.93
N ILE A 282 2.07 -7.06 -4.53
CA ILE A 282 1.37 -6.02 -5.31
C ILE A 282 1.98 -5.86 -6.70
N ALA A 283 3.30 -5.96 -6.81
CA ALA A 283 4.03 -5.91 -8.06
C ALA A 283 3.56 -6.98 -9.06
N PHE A 284 3.51 -8.22 -8.60
CA PHE A 284 3.10 -9.33 -9.44
C PHE A 284 1.61 -9.32 -9.78
N MET A 285 0.76 -8.77 -8.88
CA MET A 285 -0.68 -8.66 -9.12
C MET A 285 -1.03 -7.85 -10.36
N GLY A 286 -0.27 -6.79 -10.65
CA GLY A 286 -0.50 -5.94 -11.82
C GLY A 286 -0.40 -6.69 -13.16
N ILE A 287 0.40 -7.74 -13.23
CA ILE A 287 0.61 -8.58 -14.43
C ILE A 287 -0.23 -9.86 -14.35
N PHE A 288 -0.30 -10.47 -13.18
CA PHE A 288 -1.03 -11.70 -12.93
C PHE A 288 -2.53 -11.60 -13.25
N SER A 289 -3.18 -10.56 -12.73
CA SER A 289 -4.64 -10.43 -12.81
C SER A 289 -5.18 -10.37 -14.25
N PRO A 290 -4.64 -9.56 -15.17
CA PRO A 290 -5.13 -9.52 -16.54
C PRO A 290 -4.83 -10.81 -17.32
N ILE A 291 -3.66 -11.44 -17.12
CA ILE A 291 -3.31 -12.69 -17.80
C ILE A 291 -4.21 -13.82 -17.31
N LEU A 292 -4.47 -13.89 -16.00
CA LEU A 292 -5.38 -14.90 -15.43
C LEU A 292 -6.80 -14.74 -15.99
N SER A 293 -7.31 -13.53 -16.08
CA SER A 293 -8.64 -13.25 -16.65
C SER A 293 -8.74 -13.67 -18.12
N GLU A 294 -7.68 -13.44 -18.90
CA GLU A 294 -7.61 -13.88 -20.30
C GLU A 294 -7.63 -15.41 -20.42
N LEU A 295 -6.80 -16.11 -19.63
CA LEU A 295 -6.74 -17.58 -19.63
C LEU A 295 -8.07 -18.19 -19.18
N PHE A 296 -8.73 -17.59 -18.17
CA PHE A 296 -10.03 -17.99 -17.71
C PHE A 296 -11.10 -17.85 -18.80
N SER A 297 -11.12 -16.73 -19.53
CA SER A 297 -12.06 -16.51 -20.65
C SER A 297 -11.87 -17.50 -21.80
N LYS A 298 -10.65 -18.06 -21.97
CA LYS A 298 -10.31 -19.07 -22.95
C LYS A 298 -10.54 -20.51 -22.47
N ASN A 299 -10.98 -20.68 -21.22
CA ASN A 299 -11.07 -21.99 -20.54
C ASN A 299 -9.74 -22.78 -20.51
N ASP A 300 -8.61 -22.05 -20.50
CA ASP A 300 -7.27 -22.67 -20.44
C ASP A 300 -6.88 -22.96 -18.99
N ASN A 301 -7.38 -24.06 -18.46
CA ASN A 301 -7.12 -24.49 -17.09
C ASN A 301 -5.64 -24.81 -16.84
N GLN A 302 -4.93 -25.36 -17.85
CA GLN A 302 -3.51 -25.67 -17.73
C GLN A 302 -2.67 -24.40 -17.73
N GLY A 303 -3.00 -23.43 -18.57
CA GLY A 303 -2.37 -22.11 -18.58
C GLY A 303 -2.55 -21.38 -17.26
N MET A 304 -3.78 -21.39 -16.68
CA MET A 304 -4.05 -20.82 -15.36
C MET A 304 -3.21 -21.49 -14.26
N LYS A 305 -3.11 -22.82 -14.24
CA LYS A 305 -2.31 -23.56 -13.27
C LYS A 305 -0.82 -23.22 -13.39
N ASN A 306 -0.29 -23.18 -14.61
CA ASN A 306 1.11 -22.83 -14.88
C ASN A 306 1.42 -21.40 -14.43
N LEU A 307 0.55 -20.43 -14.77
CA LEU A 307 0.68 -19.03 -14.34
C LEU A 307 0.65 -18.90 -12.81
N TYR A 308 -0.27 -19.60 -12.16
CA TYR A 308 -0.42 -19.58 -10.71
C TYR A 308 0.84 -20.07 -10.00
N HIS A 309 1.36 -21.23 -10.41
CA HIS A 309 2.60 -21.79 -9.88
C HIS A 309 3.83 -20.92 -10.13
N LEU A 310 3.93 -20.35 -11.34
CA LEU A 310 5.03 -19.49 -11.75
C LEU A 310 5.10 -18.23 -10.86
N VAL A 311 3.95 -17.55 -10.71
CA VAL A 311 3.87 -16.30 -9.95
C VAL A 311 4.12 -16.54 -8.45
N VAL A 312 3.53 -17.58 -7.84
CA VAL A 312 3.82 -17.93 -6.44
C VAL A 312 5.30 -18.20 -6.25
N ARG A 313 5.93 -18.98 -7.15
CA ARG A 313 7.35 -19.29 -7.06
C ARG A 313 8.21 -18.02 -7.12
N TRP A 314 7.97 -17.13 -8.06
CA TRP A 314 8.76 -15.89 -8.18
C TRP A 314 8.57 -14.95 -7.01
N ILE A 315 7.34 -14.80 -6.52
CA ILE A 315 7.05 -14.05 -5.32
C ILE A 315 7.86 -14.60 -4.15
N MET A 316 7.84 -15.91 -3.92
CA MET A 316 8.59 -16.56 -2.84
C MET A 316 10.09 -16.46 -3.02
N THR A 317 10.58 -16.59 -4.26
CA THR A 317 12.01 -16.44 -4.57
C THR A 317 12.57 -15.07 -4.17
N ILE A 318 11.76 -14.01 -4.30
CA ILE A 318 12.18 -12.66 -3.90
C ILE A 318 11.89 -12.38 -2.42
N ALA A 319 10.79 -12.91 -1.89
CA ALA A 319 10.37 -12.63 -0.51
C ALA A 319 11.25 -13.34 0.54
N LEU A 320 11.69 -14.58 0.26
CA LEU A 320 12.43 -15.39 1.23
C LEU A 320 13.78 -14.77 1.66
N PRO A 321 14.65 -14.24 0.79
CA PRO A 321 15.88 -13.58 1.24
C PRO A 321 15.62 -12.36 2.13
N LEU A 322 14.59 -11.56 1.82
CA LEU A 322 14.19 -10.42 2.66
C LEU A 322 13.66 -10.88 4.01
N PHE A 323 12.84 -11.93 4.02
CA PHE A 323 12.37 -12.56 5.23
C PHE A 323 13.53 -13.03 6.11
N LEU A 324 14.50 -13.75 5.53
CA LEU A 324 15.68 -14.23 6.25
C LEU A 324 16.50 -13.09 6.85
N LEU A 325 16.71 -12.00 6.13
CA LEU A 325 17.41 -10.84 6.66
C LEU A 325 16.71 -10.27 7.90
N ILE A 326 15.40 -10.08 7.82
CA ILE A 326 14.62 -9.47 8.91
C ILE A 326 14.53 -10.42 10.11
N ILE A 327 14.26 -11.72 9.90
CA ILE A 327 14.06 -12.67 10.98
C ILE A 327 15.37 -13.04 11.72
N LEU A 328 16.50 -12.98 11.01
CA LEU A 328 17.82 -13.24 11.62
C LEU A 328 18.36 -12.05 12.39
N PHE A 329 18.08 -10.83 11.97
CA PHE A 329 18.61 -9.60 12.55
C PHE A 329 17.52 -8.60 12.99
N PRO A 330 16.42 -9.03 13.65
CA PRO A 330 15.29 -8.14 13.91
C PRO A 330 15.66 -6.98 14.85
N LYS A 331 16.50 -7.20 15.86
CA LYS A 331 16.99 -6.15 16.76
C LYS A 331 17.81 -5.10 16.02
N LYS A 332 18.68 -5.51 15.07
CA LYS A 332 19.48 -4.57 14.27
C LYS A 332 18.62 -3.78 13.28
N VAL A 333 17.60 -4.42 12.70
CA VAL A 333 16.64 -3.74 11.82
C VAL A 333 15.85 -2.70 12.61
N MET A 334 15.38 -3.02 13.80
CA MET A 334 14.67 -2.05 14.65
C MET A 334 15.58 -0.94 15.17
N PHE A 335 16.86 -1.21 15.43
CA PHE A 335 17.83 -0.20 15.83
C PHE A 335 18.03 0.91 14.79
N LEU A 336 17.71 0.67 13.52
CA LEU A 336 17.75 1.75 12.51
C LEU A 336 16.81 2.90 12.87
N PHE A 337 15.68 2.63 13.52
CA PHE A 337 14.70 3.63 13.96
C PHE A 337 15.07 4.32 15.27
N GLY A 338 15.94 3.71 16.07
CA GLY A 338 16.41 4.19 17.37
C GLY A 338 16.68 3.03 18.32
N PRO A 339 17.53 3.24 19.36
CA PRO A 339 17.86 2.17 20.30
C PRO A 339 16.65 1.63 21.04
N GLU A 340 15.67 2.47 21.38
CA GLU A 340 14.43 2.11 22.06
C GLU A 340 13.58 1.13 21.27
N TYR A 341 13.57 1.20 19.95
CA TYR A 341 12.76 0.33 19.09
C TYR A 341 13.27 -1.13 19.04
N GLN A 342 14.47 -1.42 19.59
CA GLN A 342 14.95 -2.79 19.66
C GLN A 342 14.01 -3.72 20.43
N GLU A 343 13.26 -3.20 21.41
CA GLU A 343 12.28 -3.94 22.18
C GLU A 343 11.14 -4.49 21.29
N SER A 344 10.83 -3.81 20.19
CA SER A 344 9.81 -4.24 19.23
C SER A 344 10.27 -5.33 18.24
N HIS A 345 11.44 -5.95 18.46
CA HIS A 345 11.99 -6.95 17.54
C HIS A 345 11.11 -8.20 17.38
N LEU A 346 10.40 -8.63 18.44
CA LEU A 346 9.46 -9.75 18.36
C LEU A 346 8.22 -9.39 17.58
N VAL A 347 7.70 -8.16 17.75
CA VAL A 347 6.58 -7.62 16.94
C VAL A 347 6.96 -7.65 15.47
N LEU A 348 8.17 -7.20 15.12
CA LEU A 348 8.68 -7.25 13.75
C LEU A 348 8.72 -8.68 13.21
N SER A 349 9.23 -9.63 14.02
CA SER A 349 9.35 -11.04 13.60
C SER A 349 7.98 -11.68 13.31
N ILE A 350 6.99 -11.44 14.17
CA ILE A 350 5.63 -11.96 14.00
C ILE A 350 4.97 -11.33 12.77
N LEU A 351 5.04 -10.00 12.62
CA LEU A 351 4.46 -9.29 11.46
C LEU A 351 5.13 -9.70 10.15
N THR A 352 6.46 -9.86 10.14
CA THR A 352 7.19 -10.31 8.95
C THR A 352 6.76 -11.72 8.54
N THR A 353 6.55 -12.62 9.51
CA THR A 353 6.01 -13.97 9.26
C THR A 353 4.58 -13.90 8.72
N SER A 354 3.73 -13.04 9.29
CA SER A 354 2.37 -12.79 8.79
C SER A 354 2.37 -12.32 7.33
N VAL A 355 3.24 -11.37 6.98
CA VAL A 355 3.35 -10.85 5.62
C VAL A 355 3.93 -11.88 4.66
N LEU A 356 4.88 -12.73 5.09
CA LEU A 356 5.39 -13.83 4.26
C LEU A 356 4.26 -14.80 3.89
N ILE A 357 3.44 -15.20 4.86
CA ILE A 357 2.28 -16.06 4.64
C ILE A 357 1.28 -15.39 3.70
N GLN A 358 0.95 -14.12 3.95
CA GLN A 358 0.10 -13.35 3.06
C GLN A 358 0.67 -13.28 1.63
N THR A 359 1.98 -13.17 1.49
CA THR A 359 2.67 -13.09 0.20
C THR A 359 2.61 -14.44 -0.54
N PHE A 360 2.74 -15.53 0.18
CA PHE A 360 2.64 -16.90 -0.36
C PHE A 360 1.23 -17.25 -0.87
N ILE A 361 0.20 -16.92 -0.08
CA ILE A 361 -1.18 -17.32 -0.37
C ILE A 361 -1.97 -16.16 -1.01
N GLY A 362 -1.43 -14.96 -1.03
CA GLY A 362 -2.15 -13.71 -1.34
C GLY A 362 -2.69 -13.59 -2.75
N ILE A 363 -2.19 -14.39 -3.71
CA ILE A 363 -2.73 -14.40 -5.08
C ILE A 363 -4.12 -15.05 -5.17
N SER A 364 -4.53 -15.82 -4.17
CA SER A 364 -5.85 -16.48 -4.13
C SER A 364 -7.02 -15.49 -4.16
N GLY A 365 -6.90 -14.34 -3.48
CA GLY A 365 -7.95 -13.31 -3.49
C GLY A 365 -8.21 -12.70 -4.87
N PRO A 366 -7.21 -12.14 -5.55
CA PRO A 366 -7.31 -11.72 -6.94
C PRO A 366 -7.76 -12.84 -7.89
N THR A 367 -7.34 -14.08 -7.65
CA THR A 367 -7.79 -15.24 -8.45
C THR A 367 -9.31 -15.38 -8.39
N LEU A 368 -9.90 -15.43 -7.18
CA LEU A 368 -11.35 -15.47 -7.01
C LEU A 368 -12.06 -14.30 -7.72
N THR A 369 -11.50 -13.10 -7.60
CA THR A 369 -12.10 -11.90 -8.19
C THR A 369 -12.09 -11.95 -9.72
N MET A 370 -10.96 -12.34 -10.32
CA MET A 370 -10.77 -12.36 -11.78
C MET A 370 -11.49 -13.53 -12.46
N THR A 371 -11.84 -14.58 -11.72
CA THR A 371 -12.57 -15.74 -12.22
C THR A 371 -14.08 -15.71 -11.92
N GLY A 372 -14.62 -14.54 -11.52
CA GLY A 372 -16.05 -14.33 -11.37
C GLY A 372 -16.63 -14.57 -9.98
N TYR A 373 -15.78 -14.73 -8.95
CA TYR A 373 -16.19 -14.94 -7.56
C TYR A 373 -15.88 -13.77 -6.61
N PRO A 374 -16.11 -12.49 -7.00
CA PRO A 374 -15.79 -11.34 -6.15
C PRO A 374 -16.60 -11.31 -4.85
N LYS A 375 -17.83 -11.86 -4.85
CA LYS A 375 -18.68 -11.93 -3.65
C LYS A 375 -18.05 -12.82 -2.57
N ILE A 376 -17.50 -13.97 -2.96
CA ILE A 376 -16.82 -14.89 -2.03
C ILE A 376 -15.61 -14.17 -1.42
N ASN A 377 -14.77 -13.56 -2.25
CA ASN A 377 -13.61 -12.81 -1.78
C ASN A 377 -13.98 -11.66 -0.83
N PHE A 378 -15.10 -10.98 -1.06
CA PHE A 378 -15.62 -9.93 -0.18
C PHE A 378 -16.08 -10.50 1.18
N ILE A 379 -16.88 -11.58 1.18
CA ILE A 379 -17.37 -12.24 2.39
C ILE A 379 -16.18 -12.70 3.26
N ASN A 380 -15.16 -13.31 2.66
CA ASN A 380 -13.95 -13.72 3.36
C ASN A 380 -13.23 -12.53 4.01
N SER A 381 -13.17 -11.39 3.32
CA SER A 381 -12.58 -10.17 3.88
C SER A 381 -13.36 -9.65 5.10
N VAL A 382 -14.69 -9.70 5.05
CA VAL A 382 -15.55 -9.29 6.18
C VAL A 382 -15.39 -10.25 7.37
N ILE A 383 -15.40 -11.56 7.13
CA ILE A 383 -15.22 -12.57 8.18
C ILE A 383 -13.86 -12.36 8.87
N VAL A 384 -12.79 -12.16 8.09
CA VAL A 384 -11.45 -11.97 8.66
C VAL A 384 -11.31 -10.64 9.39
N LEU A 385 -11.98 -9.59 8.92
CA LEU A 385 -12.06 -8.33 9.67
C LEU A 385 -12.67 -8.55 11.06
N LEU A 386 -13.76 -9.30 11.16
CA LEU A 386 -14.40 -9.63 12.44
C LEU A 386 -13.49 -10.49 13.32
N ILE A 387 -12.85 -11.51 12.75
CA ILE A 387 -11.89 -12.36 13.49
C ILE A 387 -10.72 -11.51 14.01
N ASN A 388 -10.13 -10.65 13.17
CA ASN A 388 -9.05 -9.77 13.57
C ASN A 388 -9.49 -8.79 14.67
N PHE A 389 -10.69 -8.24 14.58
CA PHE A 389 -11.25 -7.36 15.61
C PHE A 389 -11.42 -8.10 16.96
N ILE A 390 -12.00 -9.31 16.95
CA ILE A 390 -12.16 -10.12 18.16
C ILE A 390 -10.81 -10.49 18.76
N LEU A 391 -9.86 -10.92 17.93
CA LEU A 391 -8.52 -11.27 18.40
C LEU A 391 -7.77 -10.05 18.95
N ASN A 392 -7.93 -8.88 18.37
CA ASN A 392 -7.35 -7.65 18.88
C ASN A 392 -7.93 -7.27 20.25
N ILE A 393 -9.27 -7.35 20.45
CA ILE A 393 -9.90 -7.08 21.74
C ILE A 393 -9.38 -8.03 22.83
N THR A 394 -9.09 -9.28 22.49
CA THR A 394 -8.65 -10.27 23.47
C THR A 394 -7.15 -10.26 23.71
N LEU A 395 -6.33 -10.08 22.67
CA LEU A 395 -4.88 -10.22 22.77
C LEU A 395 -4.15 -8.91 23.05
N ILE A 396 -4.66 -7.76 22.58
CA ILE A 396 -4.01 -6.47 22.82
C ILE A 396 -3.97 -6.13 24.32
N PRO A 397 -5.06 -6.20 25.10
CA PRO A 397 -5.00 -5.88 26.53
C PRO A 397 -3.98 -6.73 27.32
N LEU A 398 -3.70 -7.96 26.86
CA LEU A 398 -2.79 -8.87 27.53
C LEU A 398 -1.32 -8.68 27.09
N HIS A 399 -1.08 -8.33 25.82
CA HIS A 399 0.25 -8.40 25.22
C HIS A 399 0.62 -7.16 24.39
N ALA A 400 -0.18 -6.09 24.45
CA ALA A 400 0.06 -4.83 23.72
C ALA A 400 0.40 -5.08 22.23
N GLY A 401 1.51 -4.54 21.74
CA GLY A 401 1.94 -4.68 20.35
C GLY A 401 2.17 -6.11 19.88
N LEU A 402 2.58 -7.03 20.78
CA LEU A 402 2.69 -8.46 20.47
C LEU A 402 1.32 -9.09 20.25
N GLY A 403 0.32 -8.66 21.03
CA GLY A 403 -1.08 -9.07 20.87
C GLY A 403 -1.62 -8.68 19.49
N ALA A 404 -1.44 -7.42 19.08
CA ALA A 404 -1.82 -6.92 17.76
C ALA A 404 -1.14 -7.70 16.62
N ALA A 405 0.17 -7.91 16.71
CA ALA A 405 0.93 -8.68 15.72
C ALA A 405 0.45 -10.12 15.60
N SER A 406 0.14 -10.77 16.74
CA SER A 406 -0.37 -12.14 16.79
C SER A 406 -1.79 -12.24 16.22
N ALA A 407 -2.66 -11.29 16.55
CA ALA A 407 -4.00 -11.19 15.97
C ALA A 407 -3.95 -11.06 14.45
N THR A 408 -3.07 -10.20 13.93
CA THR A 408 -2.84 -10.03 12.49
C THR A 408 -2.29 -11.31 11.85
N LEU A 409 -1.33 -12.01 12.49
CA LEU A 409 -0.79 -13.28 11.98
C LEU A 409 -1.87 -14.33 11.85
N ILE A 410 -2.65 -14.57 12.93
CA ILE A 410 -3.72 -15.56 12.95
C ILE A 410 -4.80 -15.25 11.90
N SER A 411 -5.21 -13.99 11.82
CA SER A 411 -6.23 -13.53 10.86
C SER A 411 -5.78 -13.71 9.42
N MET A 412 -4.51 -13.40 9.10
CA MET A 412 -3.97 -13.57 7.75
C MET A 412 -3.74 -15.03 7.38
N LEU A 413 -3.37 -15.89 8.35
CA LEU A 413 -3.35 -17.34 8.17
C LEU A 413 -4.73 -17.87 7.80
N PHE A 414 -5.75 -17.49 8.57
CA PHE A 414 -7.14 -17.90 8.31
C PHE A 414 -7.64 -17.45 6.95
N LEU A 415 -7.41 -16.16 6.59
CA LEU A 415 -7.76 -15.62 5.28
C LEU A 415 -7.10 -16.39 4.14
N GLY A 416 -5.79 -16.64 4.30
CA GLY A 416 -5.02 -17.35 3.29
C GLY A 416 -5.48 -18.79 3.10
N LEU A 417 -5.75 -19.50 4.19
CA LEU A 417 -6.23 -20.89 4.16
C LEU A 417 -7.61 -20.99 3.49
N ILE A 418 -8.59 -20.19 3.94
CA ILE A 418 -9.94 -20.18 3.33
C ILE A 418 -9.87 -19.92 1.83
N ARG A 419 -9.22 -18.83 1.42
CA ARG A 419 -9.11 -18.48 0.00
C ARG A 419 -8.40 -19.55 -0.83
N SER A 420 -7.38 -20.20 -0.27
CA SER A 420 -6.66 -21.27 -0.98
C SER A 420 -7.50 -22.52 -1.12
N ILE A 421 -8.28 -22.87 -0.11
CA ILE A 421 -9.23 -23.98 -0.15
C ILE A 421 -10.32 -23.71 -1.19
N GLU A 422 -10.89 -22.50 -1.22
CA GLU A 422 -11.90 -22.11 -2.19
C GLU A 422 -11.37 -22.12 -3.63
N VAL A 423 -10.18 -21.56 -3.85
CA VAL A 423 -9.52 -21.58 -5.18
C VAL A 423 -9.26 -23.03 -5.61
N TRP A 424 -8.81 -23.87 -4.69
CA TRP A 424 -8.61 -25.29 -4.99
C TRP A 424 -9.93 -26.03 -5.29
N TYR A 425 -10.98 -25.77 -4.50
CA TYR A 425 -12.27 -26.43 -4.68
C TYR A 425 -12.95 -26.01 -6.00
N ILE A 426 -12.97 -24.68 -6.28
CA ILE A 426 -13.70 -24.11 -7.42
C ILE A 426 -12.91 -24.25 -8.73
N LEU A 427 -11.60 -23.94 -8.70
CA LEU A 427 -10.78 -23.82 -9.91
C LEU A 427 -9.75 -24.94 -10.05
N LYS A 428 -9.63 -25.83 -9.05
CA LYS A 428 -8.61 -26.89 -8.97
C LYS A 428 -7.16 -26.32 -9.03
N LEU A 429 -6.96 -25.06 -8.61
CA LEU A 429 -5.66 -24.42 -8.53
C LEU A 429 -5.17 -24.47 -7.08
N GLN A 430 -3.89 -24.77 -6.89
CA GLN A 430 -3.25 -24.79 -5.56
C GLN A 430 -1.89 -24.09 -5.63
N PRO A 431 -1.47 -23.39 -4.54
CA PRO A 431 -0.20 -22.66 -4.55
C PRO A 431 1.02 -23.60 -4.51
N LEU A 432 0.85 -24.82 -4.02
CA LEU A 432 1.93 -25.78 -3.86
C LEU A 432 2.32 -26.42 -5.20
N SER A 433 3.59 -26.32 -5.55
CA SER A 433 4.19 -26.99 -6.69
C SER A 433 5.58 -27.50 -6.33
N LEU A 434 6.02 -28.59 -6.96
CA LEU A 434 7.38 -29.12 -6.77
C LEU A 434 8.48 -28.08 -7.08
N LYS A 435 8.17 -27.14 -7.96
CA LYS A 435 9.08 -26.02 -8.29
C LYS A 435 9.34 -25.06 -7.13
N LEU A 436 8.45 -25.01 -6.11
CA LEU A 436 8.65 -24.23 -4.88
C LEU A 436 9.70 -24.84 -3.93
N ILE A 437 9.99 -26.11 -4.06
CA ILE A 437 10.99 -26.77 -3.20
C ILE A 437 12.35 -26.10 -3.37
N LYS A 438 12.73 -25.67 -4.58
CA LYS A 438 14.02 -25.02 -4.84
C LYS A 438 14.27 -23.76 -4.03
N PRO A 439 13.39 -22.71 -4.07
CA PRO A 439 13.60 -21.51 -3.29
C PRO A 439 13.46 -21.75 -1.76
N ILE A 440 12.60 -22.67 -1.34
CA ILE A 440 12.47 -23.03 0.09
C ILE A 440 13.74 -23.75 0.57
N PHE A 441 14.23 -24.74 -0.16
CA PHE A 441 15.43 -25.49 0.20
C PHE A 441 16.68 -24.58 0.22
N ALA A 442 16.83 -23.72 -0.79
CA ALA A 442 17.89 -22.71 -0.80
C ALA A 442 17.81 -21.80 0.43
N SER A 443 16.60 -21.37 0.82
CA SER A 443 16.40 -20.55 2.02
C SER A 443 16.77 -21.24 3.31
N ILE A 444 16.45 -22.53 3.45
CA ILE A 444 16.82 -23.33 4.63
C ILE A 444 18.35 -23.46 4.73
N ILE A 445 19.04 -23.72 3.64
CA ILE A 445 20.51 -23.78 3.63
C ILE A 445 21.10 -22.41 4.01
N VAL A 446 20.61 -21.33 3.41
CA VAL A 446 21.05 -19.96 3.75
C VAL A 446 20.79 -19.66 5.22
N LEU A 447 19.63 -20.06 5.76
CA LEU A 447 19.30 -19.89 7.17
C LEU A 447 20.34 -20.56 8.07
N ILE A 448 20.67 -21.82 7.80
CA ILE A 448 21.66 -22.60 8.58
C ILE A 448 23.04 -21.94 8.49
N LEU A 449 23.49 -21.59 7.29
CA LEU A 449 24.77 -20.92 7.08
C LEU A 449 24.82 -19.56 7.81
N MET A 450 23.75 -18.78 7.72
CA MET A 450 23.71 -17.47 8.37
C MET A 450 23.64 -17.56 9.89
N ILE A 451 23.01 -18.57 10.46
CA ILE A 451 23.05 -18.82 11.92
C ILE A 451 24.49 -19.08 12.36
N SER A 452 25.26 -19.87 11.63
CA SER A 452 26.68 -20.16 11.94
C SER A 452 27.59 -18.94 11.84
N VAL A 453 27.31 -18.03 10.89
CA VAL A 453 28.13 -16.82 10.67
C VAL A 453 27.61 -15.60 11.47
N LYS A 454 26.42 -15.68 12.02
CA LYS A 454 25.75 -14.57 12.72
C LYS A 454 26.60 -13.95 13.83
N SER A 455 27.29 -14.78 14.63
CA SER A 455 28.15 -14.31 15.72
C SER A 455 29.33 -13.45 15.22
N LEU A 456 29.83 -13.71 14.02
CA LEU A 456 30.91 -12.93 13.40
C LEU A 456 30.42 -11.57 12.87
N ILE A 457 29.13 -11.48 12.47
CA ILE A 457 28.53 -10.28 11.91
C ILE A 457 28.02 -9.33 13.03
N MET A 458 27.57 -9.89 14.15
CA MET A 458 26.96 -9.12 15.26
C MET A 458 27.85 -8.03 15.87
N PRO A 459 29.18 -8.16 15.99
CA PRO A 459 30.02 -7.11 16.57
C PRO A 459 30.12 -5.83 15.74
N PHE A 460 29.86 -5.89 14.42
CA PHE A 460 29.96 -4.71 13.56
C PHE A 460 28.84 -3.70 13.82
N HIS A 461 29.10 -2.44 13.47
CA HIS A 461 28.08 -1.39 13.49
C HIS A 461 26.82 -1.82 12.74
N THR A 462 25.64 -1.40 13.19
CA THR A 462 24.33 -1.88 12.71
C THR A 462 24.18 -1.85 11.19
N ILE A 463 24.52 -0.73 10.55
CA ILE A 463 24.40 -0.59 9.09
C ILE A 463 25.35 -1.54 8.37
N ILE A 464 26.59 -1.65 8.83
CA ILE A 464 27.60 -2.55 8.25
C ILE A 464 27.16 -4.01 8.40
N SER A 465 26.66 -4.38 9.58
CA SER A 465 26.13 -5.74 9.83
C SER A 465 25.00 -6.10 8.87
N LEU A 466 24.03 -5.19 8.69
CA LEU A 466 22.91 -5.41 7.79
C LEU A 466 23.33 -5.46 6.32
N LEU A 467 24.30 -4.64 5.90
CA LEU A 467 24.87 -4.69 4.55
C LEU A 467 25.61 -6.01 4.31
N ILE A 468 26.49 -6.41 5.20
CA ILE A 468 27.20 -7.69 5.09
C ILE A 468 26.20 -8.85 5.05
N ALA A 469 25.22 -8.87 5.95
CA ALA A 469 24.21 -9.91 6.00
C ALA A 469 23.37 -9.94 4.71
N SER A 470 22.95 -8.79 4.18
CA SER A 470 22.16 -8.73 2.95
C SER A 470 22.94 -9.22 1.74
N ILE A 471 24.22 -8.86 1.64
CA ILE A 471 25.11 -9.31 0.55
C ILE A 471 25.34 -10.82 0.66
N LEU A 472 25.66 -11.34 1.84
CA LEU A 472 25.89 -12.77 2.07
C LEU A 472 24.62 -13.60 1.79
N ILE A 473 23.47 -13.19 2.32
CA ILE A 473 22.19 -13.85 2.05
C ILE A 473 21.90 -13.81 0.54
N GLY A 474 22.03 -12.66 -0.11
CA GLY A 474 21.75 -12.51 -1.52
C GLY A 474 22.66 -13.38 -2.41
N ILE A 475 23.96 -13.32 -2.20
CA ILE A 475 24.95 -14.07 -3.00
C ILE A 475 24.77 -15.58 -2.79
N THR A 476 24.73 -16.04 -1.53
CA THR A 476 24.59 -17.47 -1.23
C THR A 476 23.27 -18.02 -1.75
N TYR A 477 22.17 -17.26 -1.62
CA TYR A 477 20.86 -17.65 -2.15
C TYR A 477 20.85 -17.77 -3.67
N ILE A 478 21.44 -16.81 -4.39
CA ILE A 478 21.51 -16.81 -5.86
C ILE A 478 22.39 -17.99 -6.33
N ILE A 479 23.54 -18.23 -5.68
CA ILE A 479 24.42 -19.36 -6.00
C ILE A 479 23.67 -20.68 -5.82
N LEU A 480 22.96 -20.86 -4.72
CA LEU A 480 22.18 -22.08 -4.46
C LEU A 480 21.08 -22.29 -5.50
N LEU A 481 20.35 -21.23 -5.86
CA LEU A 481 19.35 -21.32 -6.93
C LEU A 481 19.96 -21.66 -8.28
N TRP A 482 21.16 -21.15 -8.58
CA TRP A 482 21.89 -21.48 -9.79
C TRP A 482 22.34 -22.95 -9.81
N LEU A 483 22.85 -23.46 -8.69
CA LEU A 483 23.23 -24.87 -8.52
C LEU A 483 22.03 -25.83 -8.61
N LEU A 484 20.86 -25.44 -8.09
CA LEU A 484 19.62 -26.20 -8.20
C LEU A 484 18.99 -26.15 -9.60
N GLY A 485 19.57 -25.34 -10.49
CA GLY A 485 19.18 -25.18 -11.88
C GLY A 485 17.94 -24.29 -12.07
N PHE A 486 18.03 -23.38 -13.03
CA PHE A 486 16.90 -22.55 -13.45
C PHE A 486 15.91 -23.39 -14.26
N ASP A 487 14.64 -23.20 -14.00
CA ASP A 487 13.57 -23.78 -14.81
C ASP A 487 13.53 -23.12 -16.20
N ASN A 488 12.89 -23.76 -17.17
CA ASN A 488 12.77 -23.23 -18.53
C ASN A 488 12.09 -21.86 -18.57
N ASP A 489 11.13 -21.63 -17.67
CA ASP A 489 10.43 -20.35 -17.54
C ASP A 489 11.40 -19.22 -17.12
N ASP A 490 12.33 -19.51 -16.20
CA ASP A 490 13.34 -18.53 -15.74
C ASP A 490 14.32 -18.18 -16.87
N LYS A 491 14.74 -19.19 -17.65
CA LYS A 491 15.64 -19.00 -18.80
C LYS A 491 15.01 -18.11 -19.87
N GLN A 492 13.69 -18.25 -20.11
CA GLN A 492 12.96 -17.39 -21.05
C GLN A 492 12.93 -15.94 -20.59
N VAL A 493 12.69 -15.69 -19.30
CA VAL A 493 12.68 -14.32 -18.75
C VAL A 493 14.07 -13.70 -18.78
N ILE A 494 15.11 -14.45 -18.39
CA ILE A 494 16.49 -13.98 -18.44
C ILE A 494 16.89 -13.66 -19.89
N SER A 495 16.49 -14.49 -20.87
CA SER A 495 16.75 -14.21 -22.28
C SER A 495 16.02 -12.97 -22.79
N ALA A 496 14.76 -12.76 -22.39
CA ALA A 496 13.99 -11.57 -22.74
C ALA A 496 14.61 -10.29 -22.17
N LEU A 497 15.07 -10.33 -20.91
CA LEU A 497 15.77 -9.21 -20.28
C LEU A 497 17.10 -8.89 -20.99
N LYS A 498 17.88 -9.92 -21.38
CA LYS A 498 19.10 -9.73 -22.18
C LYS A 498 18.81 -9.03 -23.52
N ILE A 499 17.74 -9.42 -24.21
CA ILE A 499 17.35 -8.81 -25.49
C ILE A 499 16.91 -7.34 -25.29
N MET A 500 16.22 -7.01 -24.21
CA MET A 500 15.84 -5.61 -23.90
C MET A 500 17.07 -4.74 -23.66
N VAL A 501 18.02 -5.21 -22.84
CA VAL A 501 19.26 -4.45 -22.53
C VAL A 501 20.16 -4.26 -23.75
N ILE A 502 20.13 -5.21 -24.70
CA ILE A 502 20.94 -5.13 -25.94
C ILE A 502 20.28 -4.25 -27.01
N LYS A 503 18.93 -4.11 -27.00
CA LYS A 503 18.21 -3.23 -27.95
C LYS A 503 18.21 -1.74 -27.59
N ASP A 504 18.53 -1.39 -26.34
CA ASP A 504 18.66 0.01 -25.88
C ASP A 504 20.12 0.52 -25.97
N LYS A 505 21.04 -0.27 -26.54
CA LYS A 505 22.36 0.13 -27.00
C LYS A 505 22.37 0.19 -28.53
#